data_24ba8e70341eef98a454e7369e9fce04
#
_entry.id   24ba8e70341eef98a454e7369e9fce04
#
_cell.length_a   1.000
_cell.length_b   1.000
_cell.length_c   1.000
_cell.angle_alpha   90.00
_cell.angle_beta   90.00
_cell.angle_gamma   90.00
#
_symmetry.space_group_name_H-M   'P 1'
#
loop_
_entity.id
_entity.type
_entity.pdbx_description
1 polymer ?
#
loop_
_entity_poly.entity_id
_entity_poly.type
_entity_poly.pdbx_seq_one_letter_code
_entity_poly.pdbx_strand_id
1 'polypeptide(L)'
;MGIDVVEEFRQGRAHFQWKEILREHKGHRLYVPVFRDAARFDNVPATTWDWKPTTRWDAKLRKLVPDDRVMDGVRLPGQPKQLQQIADLIGAMFMTPLVIEEIWLQADIKFEPVVNTAHRMPGGPRVIVANSDYLTVHEEIEAKLAKAGGDDGVGLISCVGKYWCLVNDLLGGRKAPATQLDCACNFGWFHAGTGQSVSGRTRRYQGPGFHHDYNHWDPSQTIRLMHQWGRLFRAGSDVEEHVWLPDICLDPELCGLLNHTNKPLTYLRQIHPGPKLEMMGMITLPEVVITGSPDAVS
;
A
#
# COMPACT_ATOMS: atom_id res chain seq x y z
N MET A 1 -18.17 -9.43 15.49
CA MET A 1 -18.07 -8.10 14.85
C MET A 1 -16.64 -7.96 14.34
N GLY A 2 -16.47 -7.54 13.09
CA GLY A 2 -15.16 -7.36 12.51
C GLY A 2 -14.53 -6.01 12.86
N ILE A 3 -13.23 -5.84 12.56
CA ILE A 3 -12.55 -4.55 12.72
C ILE A 3 -12.93 -3.65 11.55
N ASP A 4 -13.44 -2.47 11.84
CA ASP A 4 -13.61 -1.40 10.86
C ASP A 4 -12.31 -0.60 10.78
N VAL A 5 -11.49 -0.87 9.77
CA VAL A 5 -10.18 -0.23 9.61
C VAL A 5 -10.28 1.31 9.50
N VAL A 6 -11.36 1.85 8.94
CA VAL A 6 -11.56 3.31 8.85
C VAL A 6 -11.82 3.88 10.24
N GLU A 7 -12.63 3.20 11.04
CA GLU A 7 -12.91 3.63 12.41
C GLU A 7 -11.67 3.52 13.31
N GLU A 8 -10.82 2.51 13.12
CA GLU A 8 -9.54 2.40 13.83
C GLU A 8 -8.63 3.62 13.57
N PHE A 9 -8.56 4.08 12.32
CA PHE A 9 -7.83 5.31 12.00
C PHE A 9 -8.49 6.54 12.63
N ARG A 10 -9.82 6.65 12.55
CA ARG A 10 -10.58 7.79 13.12
C ARG A 10 -10.39 7.92 14.62
N GLN A 11 -10.27 6.81 15.32
CA GLN A 11 -10.07 6.74 16.77
C GLN A 11 -8.59 6.79 17.18
N GLY A 12 -7.66 6.90 16.23
CA GLY A 12 -6.23 6.93 16.52
C GLY A 12 -5.67 5.60 17.07
N ARG A 13 -6.31 4.47 16.77
CA ARG A 13 -5.87 3.12 17.20
C ARG A 13 -5.10 2.35 16.13
N ALA A 14 -5.04 2.87 14.91
CA ALA A 14 -4.19 2.30 13.87
C ALA A 14 -2.73 2.75 14.10
N HIS A 15 -1.79 1.81 14.07
CA HIS A 15 -0.37 2.09 14.26
C HIS A 15 0.33 2.21 12.91
N PHE A 16 0.92 3.36 12.65
CA PHE A 16 1.76 3.62 11.48
C PHE A 16 2.79 4.70 11.79
N GLN A 17 3.84 4.75 11.01
CA GLN A 17 4.90 5.76 11.11
C GLN A 17 5.26 6.24 9.72
N TRP A 18 5.58 7.51 9.58
CA TRP A 18 6.10 8.09 8.35
C TRP A 18 7.60 7.87 8.23
N LYS A 19 8.06 7.52 7.03
CA LYS A 19 9.47 7.46 6.66
C LYS A 19 9.64 8.10 5.30
N GLU A 20 10.63 8.95 5.14
CA GLU A 20 10.87 9.60 3.85
C GLU A 20 11.63 8.68 2.90
N ILE A 21 11.24 8.74 1.63
CA ILE A 21 11.99 8.21 0.50
C ILE A 21 12.41 9.36 -0.41
N LEU A 22 13.56 9.23 -1.07
CA LEU A 22 14.07 10.21 -2.01
C LEU A 22 13.66 9.82 -3.43
N ARG A 23 13.09 10.77 -4.16
CA ARG A 23 12.85 10.69 -5.60
C ARG A 23 13.70 11.73 -6.32
N GLU A 24 14.33 11.32 -7.42
CA GLU A 24 15.11 12.21 -8.27
C GLU A 24 14.61 12.15 -9.71
N HIS A 25 14.46 13.32 -10.33
CA HIS A 25 14.09 13.44 -11.74
C HIS A 25 14.58 14.77 -12.30
N LYS A 26 15.29 14.76 -13.43
CA LYS A 26 15.80 15.95 -14.12
C LYS A 26 16.56 16.93 -13.20
N GLY A 27 17.32 16.42 -12.24
CA GLY A 27 18.05 17.22 -11.28
C GLY A 27 17.25 17.76 -10.10
N HIS A 28 15.92 17.58 -10.08
CA HIS A 28 15.08 17.83 -8.92
C HIS A 28 15.17 16.66 -7.92
N ARG A 29 15.10 16.99 -6.62
CA ARG A 29 15.03 16.00 -5.52
C ARG A 29 13.75 16.22 -4.74
N LEU A 30 12.99 15.17 -4.51
CA LEU A 30 11.73 15.20 -3.77
C LEU A 30 11.78 14.14 -2.67
N TYR A 31 11.63 14.57 -1.43
CA TYR A 31 11.44 13.69 -0.28
C TYR A 31 9.95 13.46 -0.07
N VAL A 32 9.54 12.20 -0.11
CA VAL A 32 8.14 11.77 -0.03
C VAL A 32 7.95 10.96 1.23
N PRO A 33 7.20 11.45 2.24
CA PRO A 33 6.87 10.64 3.40
C PRO A 33 5.89 9.52 3.00
N VAL A 34 6.25 8.29 3.33
CA VAL A 34 5.42 7.08 3.12
C VAL A 34 5.27 6.36 4.46
N PHE A 35 4.27 5.51 4.60
CA PHE A 35 4.26 4.62 5.77
C PHE A 35 5.51 3.74 5.74
N ARG A 36 6.22 3.69 6.86
CA ARG A 36 7.43 2.87 7.05
C ARG A 36 7.16 1.38 6.78
N ASP A 37 6.02 0.91 7.23
CA ASP A 37 5.45 -0.42 7.06
C ASP A 37 3.98 -0.28 6.62
N ALA A 38 3.26 -1.36 6.43
CA ALA A 38 1.81 -1.30 6.39
C ALA A 38 1.23 -0.94 7.76
N ALA A 39 0.07 -0.28 7.79
CA ALA A 39 -0.62 0.01 9.03
C ALA A 39 -0.95 -1.28 9.80
N ARG A 40 -0.84 -1.21 11.12
CA ARG A 40 -1.04 -2.34 12.04
C ARG A 40 -2.20 -2.04 13.00
N PHE A 41 -2.85 -3.09 13.43
CA PHE A 41 -4.06 -3.04 14.26
C PHE A 41 -3.97 -4.03 15.41
N ASP A 42 -4.50 -3.66 16.56
CA ASP A 42 -4.56 -4.50 17.75
C ASP A 42 -5.92 -5.19 17.91
N ASN A 43 -5.97 -6.18 18.77
CA ASN A 43 -7.17 -6.96 19.08
C ASN A 43 -7.82 -7.60 17.83
N VAL A 44 -7.02 -8.04 16.87
CA VAL A 44 -7.50 -8.66 15.63
C VAL A 44 -7.84 -10.12 15.87
N PRO A 45 -9.11 -10.53 15.74
CA PRO A 45 -9.49 -11.93 15.90
C PRO A 45 -9.08 -12.76 14.68
N ALA A 46 -8.84 -14.04 14.89
CA ALA A 46 -8.53 -15.00 13.84
C ALA A 46 -9.78 -15.34 13.02
N THR A 47 -10.14 -14.45 12.12
CA THR A 47 -11.29 -14.59 11.22
C THR A 47 -10.87 -14.35 9.78
N THR A 48 -11.71 -14.75 8.85
CA THR A 48 -11.59 -14.37 7.43
C THR A 48 -12.03 -12.92 7.23
N TRP A 49 -11.78 -12.37 6.04
CA TRP A 49 -12.21 -11.02 5.68
C TRP A 49 -13.73 -10.78 5.79
N ASP A 50 -14.54 -11.84 5.66
CA ASP A 50 -16.00 -11.81 5.89
C ASP A 50 -16.38 -12.14 7.35
N TRP A 51 -15.40 -12.12 8.25
CA TRP A 51 -15.51 -12.32 9.69
C TRP A 51 -16.03 -13.70 10.11
N LYS A 52 -15.81 -14.70 9.29
CA LYS A 52 -16.04 -16.10 9.67
C LYS A 52 -14.84 -16.60 10.47
N PRO A 53 -15.07 -17.41 11.50
CA PRO A 53 -14.00 -18.05 12.26
C PRO A 53 -13.07 -18.85 11.33
N THR A 54 -11.79 -18.74 11.55
CA THR A 54 -10.78 -19.55 10.86
C THR A 54 -10.44 -20.79 11.64
N THR A 55 -9.65 -21.67 11.04
CA THR A 55 -9.10 -22.84 11.70
C THR A 55 -7.59 -22.83 11.59
N ARG A 56 -6.90 -23.32 12.62
CA ARG A 56 -5.46 -23.54 12.63
C ARG A 56 -5.12 -25.02 12.76
N TRP A 57 -3.95 -25.39 12.29
CA TRP A 57 -3.45 -26.74 12.48
C TRP A 57 -2.94 -26.92 13.92
N ASP A 58 -3.49 -27.91 14.63
CA ASP A 58 -2.97 -28.36 15.93
C ASP A 58 -2.02 -29.54 15.70
N ALA A 59 -0.74 -29.34 15.95
CA ALA A 59 0.27 -30.38 15.74
C ALA A 59 0.17 -31.56 16.70
N LYS A 60 -0.35 -31.36 17.93
CA LYS A 60 -0.56 -32.42 18.92
C LYS A 60 -1.76 -33.29 18.56
N LEU A 61 -2.86 -32.66 18.18
CA LEU A 61 -4.09 -33.35 17.78
C LEU A 61 -4.05 -33.83 16.32
N ARG A 62 -3.08 -33.35 15.52
CA ARG A 62 -2.94 -33.63 14.08
C ARG A 62 -4.23 -33.37 13.29
N LYS A 63 -4.93 -32.31 13.61
CA LYS A 63 -6.17 -31.88 12.95
C LYS A 63 -6.33 -30.39 12.94
N LEU A 64 -7.25 -29.87 12.11
CA LEU A 64 -7.69 -28.52 12.16
C LEU A 64 -8.60 -28.30 13.38
N VAL A 65 -8.33 -27.24 14.12
CA VAL A 65 -9.14 -26.77 15.25
C VAL A 65 -9.58 -25.33 15.02
N PRO A 66 -10.68 -24.87 15.62
CA PRO A 66 -11.03 -23.44 15.57
C PRO A 66 -9.85 -22.57 16.01
N ASP A 67 -9.64 -21.46 15.32
CA ASP A 67 -8.64 -20.49 15.71
C ASP A 67 -9.32 -19.36 16.50
N ASP A 68 -9.11 -19.37 17.80
CA ASP A 68 -9.67 -18.41 18.77
C ASP A 68 -8.68 -17.32 19.18
N ARG A 69 -7.53 -17.23 18.48
CA ARG A 69 -6.51 -16.24 18.80
C ARG A 69 -7.02 -14.82 18.50
N VAL A 70 -6.59 -13.91 19.33
CA VAL A 70 -6.67 -12.46 19.13
C VAL A 70 -5.23 -11.95 19.13
N MET A 71 -4.84 -11.16 18.15
CA MET A 71 -3.46 -10.73 17.97
C MET A 71 -3.38 -9.21 17.87
N ASP A 72 -2.27 -8.67 18.35
CA ASP A 72 -1.93 -7.26 18.23
C ASP A 72 -0.90 -7.03 17.13
N GLY A 73 -0.84 -5.80 16.62
CA GLY A 73 0.11 -5.40 15.60
C GLY A 73 -0.12 -6.03 14.22
N VAL A 74 -1.33 -6.50 13.94
CA VAL A 74 -1.66 -7.22 12.69
C VAL A 74 -1.82 -6.26 11.52
N ARG A 75 -1.15 -6.54 10.39
CA ARG A 75 -1.39 -5.86 9.13
C ARG A 75 -2.68 -6.36 8.50
N LEU A 76 -3.65 -5.49 8.38
CA LEU A 76 -4.93 -5.80 7.74
C LEU A 76 -4.97 -5.31 6.30
N PRO A 77 -5.67 -6.01 5.41
CA PRO A 77 -5.99 -5.51 4.10
C PRO A 77 -7.05 -4.41 4.18
N GLY A 78 -7.15 -3.61 3.11
CA GLY A 78 -8.20 -2.62 2.98
C GLY A 78 -8.72 -2.52 1.55
N GLN A 79 -10.01 -2.24 1.42
CA GLN A 79 -10.62 -1.95 0.12
C GLN A 79 -10.17 -0.57 -0.39
N PRO A 80 -10.07 -0.33 -1.71
CA PRO A 80 -9.74 0.99 -2.25
C PRO A 80 -10.59 2.11 -1.68
N LYS A 81 -11.90 1.90 -1.53
CA LYS A 81 -12.81 2.90 -0.95
C LYS A 81 -12.52 3.20 0.52
N GLN A 82 -12.12 2.19 1.31
CA GLN A 82 -11.73 2.39 2.71
C GLN A 82 -10.40 3.15 2.81
N LEU A 83 -9.42 2.79 1.96
CA LEU A 83 -8.15 3.50 1.92
C LEU A 83 -8.33 4.96 1.48
N GLN A 84 -9.29 5.24 0.59
CA GLN A 84 -9.58 6.63 0.23
C GLN A 84 -10.13 7.42 1.43
N GLN A 85 -11.03 6.81 2.22
CA GLN A 85 -11.55 7.43 3.44
C GLN A 85 -10.43 7.64 4.48
N ILE A 86 -9.52 6.66 4.63
CA ILE A 86 -8.37 6.77 5.51
C ILE A 86 -7.43 7.88 5.01
N ALA A 87 -7.12 7.92 3.71
CA ALA A 87 -6.27 8.95 3.13
C ALA A 87 -6.84 10.36 3.38
N ASP A 88 -8.13 10.55 3.15
CA ASP A 88 -8.81 11.82 3.41
C ASP A 88 -8.76 12.20 4.91
N LEU A 89 -8.86 11.21 5.80
CA LEU A 89 -8.87 11.41 7.24
C LEU A 89 -7.52 11.86 7.81
N ILE A 90 -6.40 11.33 7.28
CA ILE A 90 -5.06 11.56 7.85
C ILE A 90 -4.17 12.47 6.98
N GLY A 91 -4.72 13.16 5.97
CA GLY A 91 -3.95 14.00 5.07
C GLY A 91 -2.97 13.23 4.19
N ALA A 92 -3.36 12.02 3.80
CA ALA A 92 -2.57 11.13 2.94
C ALA A 92 -3.17 11.01 1.53
N MET A 93 -2.43 10.33 0.65
CA MET A 93 -2.90 9.96 -0.68
C MET A 93 -2.34 8.58 -1.07
N PHE A 94 -2.93 8.00 -2.11
CA PHE A 94 -2.41 6.77 -2.68
C PHE A 94 -1.05 6.99 -3.32
N MET A 95 -0.18 6.01 -3.16
CA MET A 95 1.11 5.98 -3.85
C MET A 95 0.93 5.77 -5.36
N THR A 96 1.92 6.12 -6.14
CA THR A 96 2.04 5.70 -7.54
C THR A 96 2.91 4.44 -7.64
N PRO A 97 2.88 3.70 -8.75
CA PRO A 97 3.80 2.57 -8.96
C PRO A 97 5.27 2.95 -8.84
N LEU A 98 5.63 4.17 -9.20
CA LEU A 98 7.00 4.66 -9.08
C LEU A 98 7.42 4.85 -7.62
N VAL A 99 6.55 5.40 -6.78
CA VAL A 99 6.77 5.53 -5.32
C VAL A 99 6.87 4.15 -4.67
N ILE A 100 5.99 3.22 -5.04
CA ILE A 100 6.02 1.84 -4.51
C ILE A 100 7.34 1.13 -4.88
N GLU A 101 7.83 1.33 -6.10
CA GLU A 101 9.13 0.80 -6.53
C GLU A 101 10.28 1.43 -5.75
N GLU A 102 10.21 2.72 -5.48
CA GLU A 102 11.24 3.44 -4.73
C GLU A 102 11.29 2.97 -3.27
N ILE A 103 10.15 2.65 -2.67
CA ILE A 103 10.10 2.00 -1.35
C ILE A 103 10.91 0.70 -1.36
N TRP A 104 10.77 -0.14 -2.41
CA TRP A 104 11.58 -1.35 -2.53
C TRP A 104 13.07 -1.05 -2.66
N LEU A 105 13.44 -0.07 -3.48
CA LEU A 105 14.83 0.28 -3.73
C LEU A 105 15.53 0.79 -2.46
N GLN A 106 14.86 1.62 -1.67
CA GLN A 106 15.41 2.28 -0.48
C GLN A 106 15.09 1.54 0.84
N ALA A 107 14.28 0.47 0.80
CA ALA A 107 13.96 -0.25 2.02
C ALA A 107 15.21 -0.82 2.68
N ASP A 108 15.30 -0.60 4.00
CA ASP A 108 16.34 -1.16 4.86
C ASP A 108 16.14 -2.67 5.02
N ILE A 109 14.88 -3.09 5.07
CA ILE A 109 14.47 -4.49 5.24
C ILE A 109 13.66 -4.93 4.02
N LYS A 110 14.15 -5.97 3.33
CA LYS A 110 13.54 -6.54 2.11
C LYS A 110 13.41 -8.04 2.24
N PHE A 111 12.28 -8.57 1.79
CA PHE A 111 12.09 -10.02 1.69
C PHE A 111 11.24 -10.37 0.47
N GLU A 112 11.30 -11.63 0.05
CA GLU A 112 10.50 -12.13 -1.06
C GLU A 112 9.00 -12.10 -0.72
N PRO A 113 8.13 -11.83 -1.71
CA PRO A 113 6.69 -11.74 -1.49
C PRO A 113 6.10 -12.93 -0.73
N VAL A 114 5.11 -12.65 0.11
CA VAL A 114 4.23 -13.68 0.69
C VAL A 114 3.14 -13.96 -0.33
N VAL A 115 3.37 -14.98 -1.15
CA VAL A 115 2.39 -15.39 -2.17
C VAL A 115 1.42 -16.36 -1.54
N ASN A 116 0.12 -16.12 -1.69
CA ASN A 116 -0.94 -17.03 -1.24
C ASN A 116 -0.90 -18.36 -2.02
N THR A 117 0.13 -19.13 -1.76
CA THR A 117 0.22 -20.50 -2.20
C THR A 117 0.07 -21.40 -0.98
N ALA A 118 -0.44 -22.59 -1.19
CA ALA A 118 -0.61 -23.58 -0.16
C ALA A 118 0.55 -23.60 0.84
N HIS A 119 0.28 -23.23 2.10
CA HIS A 119 1.27 -23.27 3.17
C HIS A 119 1.50 -24.71 3.61
N ARG A 120 2.77 -25.09 3.80
CA ARG A 120 3.10 -26.28 4.55
C ARG A 120 3.13 -25.91 6.02
N MET A 121 2.14 -26.35 6.74
CA MET A 121 2.20 -26.30 8.21
C MET A 121 3.39 -27.13 8.69
N PRO A 122 4.20 -26.64 9.65
CA PRO A 122 5.30 -27.44 10.22
C PRO A 122 4.81 -28.80 10.71
N GLY A 123 5.24 -29.90 10.08
CA GLY A 123 4.84 -31.26 10.42
C GLY A 123 3.42 -31.67 10.03
N GLY A 124 2.70 -30.84 9.26
CA GLY A 124 1.33 -31.05 8.82
C GLY A 124 1.15 -31.21 7.31
N PRO A 125 -0.08 -31.52 6.89
CA PRO A 125 -0.40 -31.56 5.47
C PRO A 125 -0.29 -30.17 4.84
N ARG A 126 -0.21 -30.12 3.52
CA ARG A 126 -0.31 -28.89 2.76
C ARG A 126 -1.77 -28.40 2.84
N VAL A 127 -2.01 -27.37 3.62
CA VAL A 127 -3.33 -26.74 3.74
C VAL A 127 -3.39 -25.59 2.74
N ILE A 128 -4.42 -25.57 1.90
CA ILE A 128 -4.76 -24.39 1.12
C ILE A 128 -5.41 -23.42 2.11
N VAL A 129 -4.63 -22.46 2.55
CA VAL A 129 -5.17 -21.33 3.31
C VAL A 129 -6.06 -20.56 2.35
N ALA A 130 -7.31 -20.36 2.71
CA ALA A 130 -8.19 -19.51 1.93
C ALA A 130 -7.54 -18.13 1.81
N ASN A 131 -7.63 -17.50 0.63
CA ASN A 131 -7.11 -16.15 0.35
C ASN A 131 -7.62 -15.08 1.34
N SER A 132 -8.49 -15.46 2.25
CA SER A 132 -9.13 -14.64 3.26
C SER A 132 -8.46 -14.71 4.64
N ASP A 133 -7.46 -15.57 4.84
CA ASP A 133 -6.79 -15.70 6.14
C ASP A 133 -5.63 -14.73 6.26
N TYR A 134 -5.94 -13.52 6.72
CA TYR A 134 -4.94 -12.46 6.88
C TYR A 134 -4.01 -12.65 8.08
N LEU A 135 -4.40 -13.42 9.12
CA LEU A 135 -3.48 -13.73 10.22
C LEU A 135 -2.34 -14.63 9.76
N THR A 136 -2.63 -15.66 8.98
CA THR A 136 -1.58 -16.53 8.43
C THR A 136 -0.63 -15.74 7.52
N VAL A 137 -1.17 -14.84 6.69
CA VAL A 137 -0.33 -13.96 5.84
C VAL A 137 0.52 -13.03 6.70
N HIS A 138 -0.05 -12.45 7.74
CA HIS A 138 0.69 -11.61 8.68
C HIS A 138 1.82 -12.39 9.38
N GLU A 139 1.53 -13.59 9.92
CA GLU A 139 2.53 -14.44 10.58
C GLU A 139 3.67 -14.84 9.63
N GLU A 140 3.37 -15.09 8.35
CA GLU A 140 4.40 -15.37 7.36
C GLU A 140 5.26 -14.14 7.04
N ILE A 141 4.66 -12.96 6.99
CA ILE A 141 5.38 -11.69 6.86
C ILE A 141 6.32 -11.51 8.07
N GLU A 142 5.83 -11.70 9.28
CA GLU A 142 6.65 -11.59 10.51
C GLU A 142 7.80 -12.61 10.51
N ALA A 143 7.55 -13.85 10.08
CA ALA A 143 8.60 -14.85 9.97
C ALA A 143 9.68 -14.48 8.93
N LYS A 144 9.30 -13.87 7.81
CA LYS A 144 10.26 -13.37 6.80
C LYS A 144 11.01 -12.16 7.30
N LEU A 145 10.32 -11.26 7.99
CA LEU A 145 10.90 -10.08 8.61
C LEU A 145 11.96 -10.48 9.65
N ALA A 146 11.65 -11.44 10.51
CA ALA A 146 12.60 -11.97 11.49
C ALA A 146 13.86 -12.56 10.82
N LYS A 147 13.71 -13.28 9.68
CA LYS A 147 14.86 -13.78 8.92
C LYS A 147 15.69 -12.69 8.25
N ALA A 148 15.09 -11.57 7.93
CA ALA A 148 15.77 -10.42 7.34
C ALA A 148 16.45 -9.50 8.36
N GLY A 149 16.49 -9.89 9.63
CA GLY A 149 17.14 -9.14 10.71
C GLY A 149 16.20 -8.58 11.77
N GLY A 150 14.90 -8.80 11.61
CA GLY A 150 13.85 -8.27 12.50
C GLY A 150 13.47 -6.83 12.18
N ASP A 151 12.44 -6.34 12.86
CA ASP A 151 12.00 -4.95 12.79
C ASP A 151 12.65 -4.16 13.92
N ASP A 152 13.54 -3.21 13.58
CA ASP A 152 14.21 -2.31 14.52
C ASP A 152 13.33 -1.11 14.94
N GLY A 153 12.11 -1.02 14.40
CA GLY A 153 11.20 0.09 14.63
C GLY A 153 11.50 1.36 13.83
N VAL A 154 12.60 1.40 13.08
CA VAL A 154 13.10 2.62 12.39
C VAL A 154 13.24 2.41 10.88
N GLY A 155 13.71 1.24 10.44
CA GLY A 155 14.01 0.95 9.04
C GLY A 155 12.77 0.85 8.16
N LEU A 156 12.87 1.32 6.91
CA LEU A 156 11.84 1.17 5.90
C LEU A 156 11.70 -0.31 5.51
N ILE A 157 10.48 -0.84 5.54
CA ILE A 157 10.20 -2.25 5.25
C ILE A 157 9.51 -2.36 3.88
N SER A 158 9.86 -3.37 3.08
CA SER A 158 9.23 -3.63 1.78
C SER A 158 8.74 -5.07 1.62
N CYS A 159 7.82 -5.25 0.68
CA CYS A 159 7.14 -6.52 0.36
C CYS A 159 6.15 -7.04 1.42
N VAL A 160 5.68 -6.19 2.31
CA VAL A 160 4.61 -6.53 3.27
C VAL A 160 3.23 -6.69 2.61
N GLY A 161 3.09 -6.36 1.34
CA GLY A 161 1.89 -6.52 0.55
C GLY A 161 1.99 -5.87 -0.84
N LYS A 162 0.92 -5.97 -1.60
CA LYS A 162 0.61 -5.09 -2.72
C LYS A 162 -0.17 -3.89 -2.19
N TYR A 163 -0.15 -2.80 -2.94
CA TYR A 163 -0.79 -1.56 -2.53
C TYR A 163 -1.72 -1.07 -3.63
N TRP A 164 -2.85 -0.49 -3.26
CA TRP A 164 -3.66 0.28 -4.19
C TRP A 164 -2.89 1.53 -4.60
N CYS A 165 -2.91 1.88 -5.89
CA CYS A 165 -2.07 2.95 -6.41
C CYS A 165 -2.74 3.75 -7.53
N LEU A 166 -2.24 4.99 -7.75
CA LEU A 166 -2.68 5.89 -8.82
C LEU A 166 -1.85 5.64 -10.08
N VAL A 167 -2.51 5.48 -11.22
CA VAL A 167 -1.85 5.27 -12.51
C VAL A 167 -2.64 5.93 -13.65
N ASN A 168 -1.96 6.42 -14.66
CA ASN A 168 -2.60 6.93 -15.88
C ASN A 168 -3.09 5.82 -16.83
N ASP A 169 -2.51 4.63 -16.72
CA ASP A 169 -2.70 3.53 -17.67
C ASP A 169 -4.11 2.90 -17.65
N LEU A 170 -4.95 3.27 -16.68
CA LEU A 170 -6.37 2.90 -16.66
C LEU A 170 -7.09 3.32 -17.95
N LEU A 171 -6.63 4.42 -18.58
CA LEU A 171 -7.20 4.98 -19.81
C LEU A 171 -6.43 4.51 -21.06
N GLY A 172 -5.25 3.94 -20.93
CA GLY A 172 -4.29 3.71 -22.02
C GLY A 172 -4.27 2.31 -22.63
N GLY A 173 -5.25 1.42 -22.35
CA GLY A 173 -5.41 0.26 -23.22
C GLY A 173 -5.09 -1.12 -22.69
N ARG A 174 -4.93 -1.35 -21.39
CA ARG A 174 -5.15 -2.68 -20.84
C ARG A 174 -6.56 -2.74 -20.29
N LYS A 175 -7.45 -3.23 -21.16
CA LYS A 175 -8.83 -3.57 -20.97
C LYS A 175 -9.15 -3.93 -19.52
N ALA A 176 -9.53 -2.94 -18.69
CA ALA A 176 -10.63 -3.25 -17.81
C ALA A 176 -11.70 -3.88 -18.71
N PRO A 177 -12.27 -5.02 -18.36
CA PRO A 177 -13.40 -5.52 -19.11
C PRO A 177 -14.37 -4.35 -19.29
N ALA A 178 -14.91 -4.14 -20.51
CA ALA A 178 -15.78 -3.01 -20.81
C ALA A 178 -17.01 -2.90 -19.88
N THR A 179 -17.19 -3.86 -19.00
CA THR A 179 -18.22 -3.98 -17.96
C THR A 179 -17.72 -3.58 -16.56
N GLN A 180 -16.41 -3.33 -16.34
CA GLN A 180 -15.86 -3.04 -15.01
C GLN A 180 -15.57 -1.56 -14.91
N LEU A 181 -16.61 -0.79 -14.63
CA LEU A 181 -16.59 0.67 -14.54
C LEU A 181 -15.83 1.20 -13.31
N ASP A 182 -15.53 0.33 -12.34
CA ASP A 182 -15.02 0.67 -11.00
C ASP A 182 -13.69 -0.02 -10.69
N CYS A 183 -12.77 -0.06 -11.66
CA CYS A 183 -11.47 -0.72 -11.47
C CYS A 183 -10.54 0.09 -10.60
N ALA A 184 -9.92 -0.59 -9.63
CA ALA A 184 -8.80 -0.09 -8.86
C ALA A 184 -7.49 -0.75 -9.32
N CYS A 185 -6.40 0.01 -9.32
CA CYS A 185 -5.07 -0.52 -9.61
C CYS A 185 -4.37 -0.97 -8.33
N ASN A 186 -3.81 -2.16 -8.32
CA ASN A 186 -2.87 -2.60 -7.32
C ASN A 186 -1.49 -2.90 -7.91
N PHE A 187 -0.45 -2.63 -7.13
CA PHE A 187 0.94 -2.87 -7.50
C PHE A 187 1.79 -3.09 -6.26
N GLY A 188 2.88 -3.79 -6.42
CA GLY A 188 3.85 -4.10 -5.36
C GLY A 188 4.39 -5.50 -5.56
N TRP A 189 5.14 -5.99 -4.57
CA TRP A 189 5.85 -7.24 -4.62
C TRP A 189 6.96 -7.27 -5.65
N PHE A 190 8.16 -7.35 -5.14
CA PHE A 190 9.37 -7.38 -5.94
C PHE A 190 10.23 -8.57 -5.55
N HIS A 191 11.01 -9.03 -6.53
CA HIS A 191 12.09 -9.99 -6.32
C HIS A 191 13.44 -9.28 -6.34
N ALA A 192 14.44 -9.93 -5.79
CA ALA A 192 15.82 -9.50 -6.00
C ALA A 192 16.18 -9.49 -7.50
N GLY A 193 16.96 -8.49 -7.92
CA GLY A 193 17.40 -8.32 -9.30
C GLY A 193 16.72 -7.14 -10.02
N THR A 194 17.08 -6.98 -11.30
CA THR A 194 16.60 -5.91 -12.17
C THR A 194 15.69 -6.46 -13.27
N GLY A 195 14.93 -5.60 -13.95
CA GLY A 195 14.20 -5.97 -15.17
C GLY A 195 12.82 -5.37 -15.30
N GLN A 196 11.76 -6.09 -15.17
CA GLN A 196 10.40 -5.78 -15.69
C GLN A 196 9.54 -4.85 -14.80
N SER A 197 10.11 -3.90 -14.08
CA SER A 197 9.34 -2.93 -13.30
C SER A 197 8.93 -1.70 -14.11
N VAL A 198 8.23 -0.75 -13.47
CA VAL A 198 7.80 0.49 -14.13
C VAL A 198 8.98 1.40 -14.49
N SER A 199 10.08 1.36 -13.73
CA SER A 199 11.31 2.10 -14.04
C SER A 199 12.41 1.26 -14.69
N GLY A 200 12.23 -0.07 -14.78
CA GLY A 200 13.27 -1.00 -15.22
C GLY A 200 14.34 -1.30 -14.17
N ARG A 201 14.34 -0.65 -13.01
CA ARG A 201 15.36 -0.77 -11.96
C ARG A 201 15.15 -1.95 -11.01
N THR A 202 13.97 -2.53 -11.00
CA THR A 202 13.61 -3.65 -10.12
C THR A 202 12.97 -4.79 -10.87
N ARG A 203 12.96 -5.97 -10.27
CA ARG A 203 12.25 -7.14 -10.79
C ARG A 203 10.91 -7.30 -10.06
N ARG A 204 9.82 -6.90 -10.72
CA ARG A 204 8.48 -7.07 -10.19
C ARG A 204 8.04 -8.54 -10.19
N TYR A 205 7.32 -8.96 -9.17
CA TYR A 205 6.60 -10.24 -9.17
C TYR A 205 5.36 -10.14 -10.06
N GLN A 206 4.59 -9.04 -9.94
CA GLN A 206 3.37 -8.80 -10.68
C GLN A 206 3.34 -7.33 -11.14
N GLY A 207 2.92 -7.10 -12.38
CA GLY A 207 2.71 -5.74 -12.88
C GLY A 207 1.50 -5.05 -12.25
N PRO A 208 1.30 -3.75 -12.54
CA PRO A 208 0.07 -3.06 -12.15
C PRO A 208 -1.15 -3.86 -12.61
N GLY A 209 -2.04 -4.19 -11.68
CA GLY A 209 -3.21 -5.03 -11.91
C GLY A 209 -4.50 -4.23 -11.82
N PHE A 210 -5.40 -4.42 -12.80
CA PHE A 210 -6.69 -3.72 -12.92
C PHE A 210 -7.87 -4.69 -12.90
N HIS A 211 -7.73 -5.83 -12.22
CA HIS A 211 -8.72 -6.89 -12.23
C HIS A 211 -9.72 -6.81 -11.07
N HIS A 212 -9.62 -5.79 -10.24
CA HIS A 212 -10.41 -5.66 -9.03
C HIS A 212 -11.20 -4.36 -9.03
N ASP A 213 -12.40 -4.40 -8.48
CA ASP A 213 -13.21 -3.22 -8.22
C ASP A 213 -12.80 -2.53 -6.90
N TYR A 214 -13.39 -1.38 -6.62
CA TYR A 214 -13.09 -0.60 -5.43
C TYR A 214 -13.61 -1.20 -4.11
N ASN A 215 -14.40 -2.29 -4.17
CA ASN A 215 -14.83 -3.06 -3.01
C ASN A 215 -13.98 -4.30 -2.75
N HIS A 216 -13.06 -4.61 -3.67
CA HIS A 216 -12.22 -5.80 -3.56
C HIS A 216 -11.18 -5.63 -2.45
N TRP A 217 -10.92 -6.68 -1.73
CA TRP A 217 -9.76 -6.83 -0.88
C TRP A 217 -9.34 -8.29 -0.77
N ASP A 218 -8.06 -8.51 -0.52
CA ASP A 218 -7.49 -9.80 -0.15
C ASP A 218 -6.30 -9.59 0.80
N PRO A 219 -5.82 -10.63 1.50
CA PRO A 219 -4.72 -10.51 2.46
C PRO A 219 -3.43 -9.92 1.90
N SER A 220 -3.27 -9.92 0.59
CA SER A 220 -2.09 -9.36 -0.06
C SER A 220 -2.14 -7.84 -0.26
N GLN A 221 -3.27 -7.17 0.05
CA GLN A 221 -3.49 -5.75 -0.25
C GLN A 221 -3.50 -4.92 1.04
N THR A 222 -2.33 -4.79 1.65
CA THR A 222 -2.16 -4.10 2.93
C THR A 222 -2.33 -2.59 2.81
N ILE A 223 -2.68 -1.94 3.93
CA ILE A 223 -2.90 -0.50 4.01
C ILE A 223 -1.55 0.21 4.12
N ARG A 224 -1.16 0.90 3.05
CA ARG A 224 0.03 1.73 2.99
C ARG A 224 -0.22 2.93 2.08
N LEU A 225 0.11 4.12 2.58
CA LEU A 225 -0.16 5.39 1.91
C LEU A 225 1.09 6.27 1.91
N MET A 226 1.08 7.35 1.12
CA MET A 226 2.04 8.45 1.23
C MET A 226 1.34 9.70 1.74
N HIS A 227 2.08 10.58 2.39
CA HIS A 227 1.58 11.86 2.85
C HIS A 227 1.23 12.78 1.66
N GLN A 228 0.36 13.76 1.85
CA GLN A 228 0.05 14.75 0.81
C GLN A 228 1.11 15.85 0.67
N TRP A 229 2.00 15.99 1.64
CA TRP A 229 3.08 16.98 1.63
C TRP A 229 4.43 16.29 1.54
N GLY A 230 5.36 16.95 0.83
CA GLY A 230 6.73 16.52 0.69
C GLY A 230 7.68 17.71 0.67
N ARG A 231 8.99 17.45 0.54
CA ARG A 231 10.04 18.46 0.49
C ARG A 231 10.74 18.39 -0.85
N LEU A 232 10.68 19.48 -1.61
CA LEU A 232 11.26 19.61 -2.95
C LEU A 232 12.52 20.47 -2.92
N PHE A 233 13.55 20.00 -3.58
CA PHE A 233 14.72 20.79 -3.97
C PHE A 233 14.75 20.87 -5.49
N ARG A 234 14.64 22.07 -6.03
CA ARG A 234 14.66 22.27 -7.50
C ARG A 234 16.05 22.05 -8.07
N ALA A 235 16.12 21.70 -9.35
CA ALA A 235 17.38 21.52 -10.05
C ALA A 235 18.28 22.76 -9.91
N GLY A 236 19.53 22.54 -9.45
CA GLY A 236 20.50 23.62 -9.24
C GLY A 236 20.25 24.47 -8.00
N SER A 237 19.34 24.10 -7.12
CA SER A 237 19.01 24.82 -5.88
C SER A 237 19.13 23.92 -4.66
N ASP A 238 19.68 24.45 -3.57
CA ASP A 238 19.67 23.81 -2.24
C ASP A 238 18.58 24.39 -1.32
N VAL A 239 17.68 25.21 -1.88
CA VAL A 239 16.55 25.75 -1.13
C VAL A 239 15.47 24.68 -1.05
N GLU A 240 15.04 24.37 0.18
CA GLU A 240 13.95 23.45 0.48
C GLU A 240 12.60 24.15 0.31
N GLU A 241 11.71 23.54 -0.45
CA GLU A 241 10.33 23.97 -0.61
C GLU A 241 9.41 22.88 -0.02
N HIS A 242 8.50 23.25 0.87
CA HIS A 242 7.39 22.39 1.24
C HIS A 242 6.34 22.41 0.15
N VAL A 243 6.05 21.26 -0.44
CA VAL A 243 5.18 21.15 -1.62
C VAL A 243 4.03 20.19 -1.36
N TRP A 244 2.88 20.51 -1.93
CA TRP A 244 1.74 19.61 -1.94
C TRP A 244 1.89 18.60 -3.08
N LEU A 245 2.00 17.30 -2.75
CA LEU A 245 2.29 16.24 -3.71
C LEU A 245 1.24 16.06 -4.80
N PRO A 246 -0.07 16.31 -4.57
CA PRO A 246 -1.05 16.39 -5.65
C PRO A 246 -0.67 17.41 -6.74
N ASP A 247 -0.15 18.58 -6.40
CA ASP A 247 0.31 19.56 -7.38
C ASP A 247 1.51 19.04 -8.18
N ILE A 248 2.46 18.38 -7.52
CA ILE A 248 3.57 17.70 -8.19
C ILE A 248 3.08 16.63 -9.17
N CYS A 249 2.04 15.88 -8.81
CA CYS A 249 1.44 14.88 -9.70
C CYS A 249 0.80 15.48 -10.94
N LEU A 250 0.32 16.73 -10.85
CA LEU A 250 -0.37 17.43 -11.93
C LEU A 250 0.55 18.34 -12.74
N ASP A 251 1.74 18.67 -12.23
CA ASP A 251 2.71 19.55 -12.88
C ASP A 251 3.41 18.84 -14.05
N PRO A 252 3.37 19.37 -15.30
CA PRO A 252 4.00 18.73 -16.46
C PRO A 252 5.52 18.58 -16.37
N GLU A 253 6.20 19.42 -15.60
CA GLU A 253 7.66 19.40 -15.44
C GLU A 253 8.09 18.47 -14.28
N LEU A 254 7.33 18.46 -13.19
CA LEU A 254 7.67 17.77 -11.95
C LEU A 254 7.00 16.39 -11.79
N CYS A 255 5.94 16.10 -12.55
CA CYS A 255 5.19 14.85 -12.40
C CYS A 255 6.05 13.59 -12.55
N GLY A 256 7.17 13.66 -13.28
CA GLY A 256 8.13 12.56 -13.39
C GLY A 256 8.82 12.18 -12.08
N LEU A 257 8.75 13.03 -11.05
CA LEU A 257 9.18 12.68 -9.69
C LEU A 257 8.29 11.62 -9.06
N LEU A 258 7.00 11.60 -9.39
CA LEU A 258 6.01 10.72 -8.81
C LEU A 258 5.39 9.74 -9.81
N ASN A 259 5.37 10.04 -11.11
CA ASN A 259 4.73 9.22 -12.13
C ASN A 259 5.74 8.68 -13.16
N HIS A 260 5.80 7.36 -13.33
CA HIS A 260 6.72 6.68 -14.25
C HIS A 260 6.45 7.00 -15.74
N THR A 261 5.27 7.48 -16.09
CA THR A 261 4.95 7.87 -17.47
C THR A 261 5.50 9.25 -17.85
N ASN A 262 6.04 9.99 -16.89
CA ASN A 262 6.45 11.40 -17.04
C ASN A 262 5.32 12.29 -17.59
N LYS A 263 4.09 11.97 -17.29
CA LYS A 263 2.88 12.73 -17.64
C LYS A 263 2.10 13.06 -16.38
N PRO A 264 1.44 14.20 -16.31
CA PRO A 264 0.52 14.50 -15.21
C PRO A 264 -0.47 13.37 -14.99
N LEU A 265 -0.79 13.10 -13.71
CA LEU A 265 -1.86 12.18 -13.40
C LEU A 265 -3.19 12.77 -13.85
N THR A 266 -4.06 11.94 -14.39
CA THR A 266 -5.40 12.36 -14.82
C THR A 266 -6.40 12.36 -13.66
N TYR A 267 -6.01 11.82 -12.50
CA TYR A 267 -6.82 11.75 -11.28
C TYR A 267 -5.93 11.49 -10.06
N LEU A 268 -6.39 11.91 -8.92
CA LEU A 268 -5.69 11.81 -7.63
C LEU A 268 -6.41 10.93 -6.60
N ARG A 269 -7.48 10.30 -7.00
CA ARG A 269 -8.28 9.40 -6.15
C ARG A 269 -8.43 8.02 -6.81
N GLN A 270 -8.46 6.97 -6.01
CA GLN A 270 -8.51 5.59 -6.50
C GLN A 270 -9.88 5.20 -7.10
N ILE A 271 -10.93 5.90 -6.75
CA ILE A 271 -12.28 5.59 -7.22
C ILE A 271 -12.53 6.27 -8.56
N HIS A 272 -12.72 5.46 -9.60
CA HIS A 272 -13.09 5.93 -10.93
C HIS A 272 -14.59 5.70 -11.17
N PRO A 273 -15.35 6.76 -11.39
CA PRO A 273 -16.74 6.62 -11.84
C PRO A 273 -16.81 6.41 -13.35
N GLY A 274 -16.28 5.30 -13.89
CA GLY A 274 -16.46 4.93 -15.30
C GLY A 274 -16.24 6.07 -16.32
N PRO A 275 -16.86 6.02 -17.52
CA PRO A 275 -16.68 7.03 -18.56
C PRO A 275 -17.22 8.44 -18.25
N LYS A 276 -17.72 8.70 -17.05
CA LYS A 276 -18.07 10.04 -16.55
C LYS A 276 -16.87 10.84 -16.02
N LEU A 277 -15.67 10.45 -16.38
CA LEU A 277 -14.40 11.07 -15.99
C LEU A 277 -14.29 12.56 -16.27
N GLU A 278 -15.03 13.10 -17.22
CA GLU A 278 -15.05 14.52 -17.55
C GLU A 278 -15.55 15.42 -16.39
N MET A 279 -16.27 14.84 -15.44
CA MET A 279 -16.80 15.60 -14.29
C MET A 279 -15.86 15.61 -13.07
N MET A 280 -14.80 14.81 -13.02
CA MET A 280 -13.93 14.72 -11.84
C MET A 280 -12.75 15.70 -11.87
N GLY A 281 -12.51 16.41 -12.95
CA GLY A 281 -11.52 17.49 -12.99
C GLY A 281 -11.82 18.68 -12.07
N MET A 282 -12.94 18.64 -11.36
CA MET A 282 -13.39 19.71 -10.46
C MET A 282 -13.82 19.22 -9.07
N ILE A 283 -13.28 18.12 -8.58
CA ILE A 283 -13.43 17.84 -7.15
C ILE A 283 -12.46 18.78 -6.43
N THR A 284 -13.00 19.91 -6.00
CA THR A 284 -12.38 20.72 -4.96
C THR A 284 -12.15 19.79 -3.78
N LEU A 285 -10.90 19.47 -3.51
CA LEU A 285 -10.55 18.73 -2.31
C LEU A 285 -11.10 19.53 -1.13
N PRO A 286 -11.74 18.90 -0.15
CA PRO A 286 -12.19 19.64 1.03
C PRO A 286 -10.96 20.34 1.63
N GLU A 287 -11.13 21.57 2.08
CA GLU A 287 -10.09 22.26 2.86
C GLU A 287 -9.70 21.35 4.01
N VAL A 288 -8.51 20.75 3.91
CA VAL A 288 -7.97 19.93 4.99
C VAL A 288 -7.48 20.90 6.05
N VAL A 289 -8.24 21.03 7.11
CA VAL A 289 -7.75 21.67 8.33
C VAL A 289 -6.65 20.77 8.88
N ILE A 290 -5.41 21.16 8.64
CA ILE A 290 -4.23 20.45 9.18
C ILE A 290 -4.21 20.67 10.68
N THR A 291 -4.70 19.73 11.46
CA THR A 291 -4.51 19.64 12.91
C THR A 291 -3.30 18.76 13.25
N GLY A 292 -2.20 18.94 12.58
CA GLY A 292 -0.94 18.26 12.86
C GLY A 292 0.21 19.20 12.50
N SER A 293 0.97 19.62 13.50
CA SER A 293 2.21 20.37 13.29
C SER A 293 3.15 19.57 12.38
N PRO A 294 3.84 20.21 11.42
CA PRO A 294 4.89 19.55 10.66
C PRO A 294 6.07 19.05 11.52
N ASP A 295 6.09 19.39 12.79
CA ASP A 295 7.15 19.00 13.75
C ASP A 295 7.02 17.56 14.29
N ALA A 296 6.02 16.80 13.87
CA ALA A 296 5.87 15.39 14.25
C ALA A 296 6.62 14.41 13.33
N VAL A 297 7.44 14.93 12.41
CA VAL A 297 8.34 14.13 11.56
C VAL A 297 9.76 14.29 12.08
N SER A 298 10.06 13.65 13.19
CA SER A 298 11.43 13.46 13.69
C SER A 298 11.75 11.96 13.76
#